data_9efdb4db384424de4a8097f9356b5322
#
_entry.id   9efdb4db384424de4a8097f9356b5322
#
_cell.length_a   1.000
_cell.length_b   1.000
_cell.length_c   1.000
_cell.angle_alpha   90.00
_cell.angle_beta   90.00
_cell.angle_gamma   90.00
#
_symmetry.space_group_name_H-M   'P 1'
#
loop_
_entity.id
_entity.type
_entity.pdbx_description
1 polymer ?
#
loop_
_entity_poly.entity_id
_entity_poly.type
_entity_poly.pdbx_seq_one_letter_code
_entity_poly.pdbx_strand_id
1 'polypeptide(L)'
;MKKYKSLIILLAVLVVLVVAYVVTGQLKKKSAEKENEEKQIAVLDMSDITSIQYTNGTDTMSFIKEDGTWYSESDKEFPLQQSSLKTMAETFGTLSANRELTDGDTLADYGLEEPQYTITLKNADGEEQNIYIGNAAGEDYYMTVGDKEKIYTVDYSVVNAMNFDLDSMLQKETFPSIGSDNIKKVTITKAGETTEYDADNSDQSDDITAIGGGLGAAYFVDCVDSVSYTHLRAHETRHD
;
A
#
# COMPACT_ATOMS: atom_id res chain seq x y z
N MET A 1 -43.08 -32.53 -22.91
CA MET A 1 -42.24 -32.68 -21.71
C MET A 1 -40.86 -33.36 -21.93
N LYS A 2 -40.66 -34.20 -22.96
CA LYS A 2 -39.37 -34.88 -23.21
C LYS A 2 -38.24 -33.95 -23.69
N LYS A 3 -38.54 -32.87 -24.44
CA LYS A 3 -37.54 -31.94 -24.98
C LYS A 3 -36.82 -31.08 -23.92
N TYR A 4 -37.47 -30.75 -22.82
CA TYR A 4 -36.84 -29.93 -21.76
C TYR A 4 -35.92 -30.75 -20.82
N LYS A 5 -36.16 -32.07 -20.70
CA LYS A 5 -35.25 -32.91 -19.88
C LYS A 5 -33.85 -32.98 -20.43
N SER A 6 -33.70 -33.06 -21.75
CA SER A 6 -32.39 -33.05 -22.39
C SER A 6 -31.65 -31.68 -22.21
N LEU A 7 -32.38 -30.55 -22.26
CA LEU A 7 -31.85 -29.24 -22.04
C LEU A 7 -31.36 -29.06 -20.58
N ILE A 8 -32.12 -29.54 -19.62
CA ILE A 8 -31.77 -29.49 -18.19
C ILE A 8 -30.53 -30.34 -17.90
N ILE A 9 -30.43 -31.51 -18.52
CA ILE A 9 -29.22 -32.36 -18.37
C ILE A 9 -28.00 -31.67 -18.98
N LEU A 10 -28.13 -31.06 -20.15
CA LEU A 10 -27.04 -30.33 -20.79
C LEU A 10 -26.59 -29.14 -19.95
N LEU A 11 -27.53 -28.40 -19.36
CA LEU A 11 -27.23 -27.28 -18.45
C LEU A 11 -26.50 -27.76 -17.19
N ALA A 12 -26.95 -28.87 -16.60
CA ALA A 12 -26.31 -29.45 -15.43
C ALA A 12 -24.86 -29.90 -15.73
N VAL A 13 -24.62 -30.52 -16.88
CA VAL A 13 -23.28 -30.89 -17.33
C VAL A 13 -22.39 -29.65 -17.53
N LEU A 14 -22.93 -28.58 -18.13
CA LEU A 14 -22.21 -27.34 -18.30
C LEU A 14 -21.78 -26.74 -16.95
N VAL A 15 -22.68 -26.68 -15.99
CA VAL A 15 -22.39 -26.17 -14.62
C VAL A 15 -21.28 -27.01 -13.96
N VAL A 16 -21.35 -28.33 -14.07
CA VAL A 16 -20.33 -29.23 -13.52
C VAL A 16 -18.96 -28.97 -14.20
N LEU A 17 -18.93 -28.76 -15.50
CA LEU A 17 -17.68 -28.43 -16.23
C LEU A 17 -17.09 -27.08 -15.82
N VAL A 18 -17.94 -26.06 -15.63
CA VAL A 18 -17.51 -24.73 -15.15
C VAL A 18 -16.94 -24.83 -13.74
N VAL A 19 -17.62 -25.53 -12.84
CA VAL A 19 -17.13 -25.75 -11.47
C VAL A 19 -15.80 -26.52 -11.48
N ALA A 20 -15.69 -27.59 -12.26
CA ALA A 20 -14.45 -28.35 -12.40
C ALA A 20 -13.31 -27.49 -12.95
N TYR A 21 -13.59 -26.62 -13.93
CA TYR A 21 -12.59 -25.69 -14.48
C TYR A 21 -12.11 -24.68 -13.44
N VAL A 22 -13.01 -24.07 -12.68
CA VAL A 22 -12.65 -23.13 -11.61
C VAL A 22 -11.86 -23.81 -10.50
N VAL A 23 -12.28 -24.99 -10.06
CA VAL A 23 -11.57 -25.75 -9.01
C VAL A 23 -10.18 -26.18 -9.46
N THR A 24 -10.04 -26.70 -10.69
CA THR A 24 -8.73 -27.08 -11.22
C THR A 24 -7.82 -25.88 -11.46
N GLY A 25 -8.37 -24.73 -11.84
CA GLY A 25 -7.64 -23.47 -11.95
C GLY A 25 -7.09 -23.00 -10.59
N GLN A 26 -7.92 -23.03 -9.55
CA GLN A 26 -7.49 -22.65 -8.19
C GLN A 26 -6.48 -23.64 -7.59
N LEU A 27 -6.66 -24.94 -7.83
CA LEU A 27 -5.70 -25.96 -7.37
C LEU A 27 -4.35 -25.82 -8.05
N LYS A 28 -4.32 -25.54 -9.37
CA LYS A 28 -3.08 -25.28 -10.10
C LYS A 28 -2.38 -24.03 -9.61
N LYS A 29 -3.13 -22.95 -9.31
CA LYS A 29 -2.59 -21.72 -8.77
C LYS A 29 -1.95 -21.93 -7.40
N LYS A 30 -2.65 -22.61 -6.49
CA LYS A 30 -2.10 -22.97 -5.16
C LYS A 30 -0.90 -23.92 -5.22
N SER A 31 -0.86 -24.83 -6.20
CA SER A 31 0.30 -25.73 -6.37
C SER A 31 1.49 -24.99 -6.94
N ALA A 32 1.28 -24.04 -7.87
CA ALA A 32 2.34 -23.20 -8.43
C ALA A 32 2.88 -22.21 -7.37
N GLU A 33 2.00 -21.64 -6.54
CA GLU A 33 2.41 -20.78 -5.43
C GLU A 33 3.28 -21.56 -4.42
N LYS A 34 2.86 -22.77 -4.01
CA LYS A 34 3.66 -23.61 -3.11
C LYS A 34 4.98 -24.06 -3.74
N GLU A 35 5.01 -24.40 -5.03
CA GLU A 35 6.23 -24.79 -5.72
C GLU A 35 7.20 -23.61 -5.88
N ASN A 36 6.69 -22.37 -6.01
CA ASN A 36 7.50 -21.15 -5.98
C ASN A 36 8.02 -20.85 -4.57
N GLU A 37 7.19 -20.97 -3.53
CA GLU A 37 7.61 -20.79 -2.14
C GLU A 37 8.72 -21.80 -1.74
N GLU A 38 8.64 -23.05 -2.18
CA GLU A 38 9.65 -24.09 -1.92
C GLU A 38 10.98 -23.86 -2.67
N LYS A 39 10.99 -23.00 -3.70
CA LYS A 39 12.19 -22.66 -4.50
C LYS A 39 12.81 -21.32 -4.16
N GLN A 40 12.16 -20.53 -3.31
CA GLN A 40 12.69 -19.22 -2.93
C GLN A 40 13.98 -19.35 -2.11
N ILE A 41 14.96 -18.54 -2.44
CA ILE A 41 16.25 -18.47 -1.76
C ILE A 41 16.17 -17.37 -0.72
N ALA A 42 16.29 -17.71 0.56
CA ALA A 42 16.39 -16.70 1.63
C ALA A 42 17.67 -15.89 1.43
N VAL A 43 17.54 -14.58 1.27
CA VAL A 43 18.66 -13.65 1.03
C VAL A 43 18.98 -12.82 2.24
N LEU A 44 17.95 -12.35 2.95
CA LEU A 44 18.08 -11.55 4.15
C LEU A 44 17.02 -11.98 5.17
N ASP A 45 17.44 -12.10 6.42
CA ASP A 45 16.56 -12.33 7.58
C ASP A 45 17.06 -11.42 8.71
N MET A 46 16.50 -10.22 8.78
CA MET A 46 16.81 -9.19 9.75
C MET A 46 15.56 -8.80 10.51
N SER A 47 15.53 -9.09 11.80
CA SER A 47 14.43 -8.72 12.70
C SER A 47 14.67 -7.38 13.40
N ASP A 48 13.65 -6.90 14.11
CA ASP A 48 13.69 -5.71 14.96
C ASP A 48 14.27 -4.46 14.27
N ILE A 49 13.82 -4.21 13.02
CA ILE A 49 14.22 -3.07 12.24
C ILE A 49 13.76 -1.78 12.92
N THR A 50 14.70 -0.87 13.12
CA THR A 50 14.50 0.43 13.78
C THR A 50 14.75 1.63 12.87
N SER A 51 15.37 1.41 11.69
CA SER A 51 15.55 2.46 10.69
C SER A 51 15.41 1.88 9.30
N ILE A 52 14.72 2.61 8.44
CA ILE A 52 14.61 2.34 7.01
C ILE A 52 14.93 3.64 6.28
N GLN A 53 15.96 3.60 5.46
CA GLN A 53 16.23 4.65 4.49
C GLN A 53 16.14 4.06 3.10
N TYR A 54 15.47 4.73 2.18
CA TYR A 54 15.46 4.29 0.79
C TYR A 54 15.48 5.48 -0.17
N THR A 55 16.03 5.23 -1.35
CA THR A 55 15.96 6.14 -2.48
C THR A 55 15.35 5.44 -3.67
N ASN A 56 14.46 6.12 -4.38
CA ASN A 56 13.85 5.66 -5.64
C ASN A 56 14.51 6.30 -6.87
N GLY A 57 15.74 6.79 -6.72
CA GLY A 57 16.49 7.44 -7.77
C GLY A 57 16.27 8.96 -7.85
N THR A 58 15.16 9.47 -7.31
CA THR A 58 14.82 10.91 -7.28
C THR A 58 14.81 11.43 -5.85
N ASP A 59 14.10 10.74 -4.99
CA ASP A 59 13.87 11.13 -3.61
C ASP A 59 14.51 10.14 -2.65
N THR A 60 15.01 10.65 -1.53
CA THR A 60 15.49 9.85 -0.40
C THR A 60 14.58 10.09 0.77
N MET A 61 14.03 9.01 1.33
CA MET A 61 13.20 9.03 2.51
C MET A 61 13.83 8.22 3.62
N SER A 62 13.76 8.77 4.84
CA SER A 62 14.33 8.13 6.03
C SER A 62 13.30 8.06 7.14
N PHE A 63 13.17 6.88 7.72
CA PHE A 63 12.23 6.60 8.78
C PHE A 63 12.96 5.96 9.96
N ILE A 64 12.60 6.37 11.16
CA ILE A 64 13.14 5.85 12.41
C ILE A 64 12.00 5.35 13.30
N LYS A 65 12.26 4.31 14.08
CA LYS A 65 11.31 3.74 15.03
C LYS A 65 11.76 4.03 16.45
N GLU A 66 10.95 4.78 17.19
CA GLU A 66 11.20 5.11 18.60
C GLU A 66 10.00 4.60 19.42
N ASP A 67 10.26 3.89 20.49
CA ASP A 67 9.24 3.34 21.40
C ASP A 67 8.09 2.59 20.67
N GLY A 68 8.43 1.89 19.59
CA GLY A 68 7.48 1.11 18.80
C GLY A 68 6.73 1.91 17.71
N THR A 69 6.92 3.22 17.63
CA THR A 69 6.26 4.11 16.67
C THR A 69 7.26 4.58 15.60
N TRP A 70 6.84 4.57 14.35
CA TRP A 70 7.63 5.07 13.23
C TRP A 70 7.44 6.57 13.03
N TYR A 71 8.54 7.27 12.74
CA TYR A 71 8.58 8.69 12.44
C TYR A 71 9.35 8.92 11.14
N SER A 72 8.98 9.98 10.42
CA SER A 72 9.85 10.53 9.39
C SER A 72 11.03 11.22 10.07
N GLU A 73 12.25 10.93 9.63
CA GLU A 73 13.44 11.58 10.19
C GLU A 73 13.50 13.07 9.86
N SER A 74 12.95 13.46 8.69
CA SER A 74 12.89 14.86 8.25
C SER A 74 11.82 15.68 8.98
N ASP A 75 10.72 15.04 9.40
CA ASP A 75 9.62 15.68 10.12
C ASP A 75 8.92 14.66 11.04
N LYS A 76 9.25 14.69 12.32
CA LYS A 76 8.66 13.79 13.31
C LYS A 76 7.19 14.07 13.62
N GLU A 77 6.68 15.24 13.25
CA GLU A 77 5.28 15.61 13.44
C GLU A 77 4.40 15.11 12.28
N PHE A 78 5.02 14.70 11.17
CA PHE A 78 4.30 14.15 10.04
C PHE A 78 3.54 12.88 10.44
N PRO A 79 2.20 12.83 10.27
CA PRO A 79 1.39 11.70 10.70
C PRO A 79 1.54 10.51 9.75
N LEU A 80 2.55 9.69 9.99
CA LEU A 80 2.83 8.49 9.19
C LEU A 80 1.83 7.37 9.42
N GLN A 81 1.42 6.71 8.35
CA GLN A 81 0.65 5.48 8.39
C GLN A 81 1.53 4.32 8.89
N GLN A 82 1.40 4.01 10.17
CA GLN A 82 2.24 3.02 10.89
C GLN A 82 2.21 1.63 10.24
N SER A 83 1.06 1.21 9.69
CA SER A 83 0.92 -0.08 9.02
C SER A 83 1.80 -0.20 7.78
N SER A 84 1.99 0.87 7.03
CA SER A 84 2.83 0.88 5.83
C SER A 84 4.30 0.67 6.20
N LEU A 85 4.79 1.38 7.22
CA LEU A 85 6.16 1.24 7.71
C LEU A 85 6.41 -0.16 8.31
N LYS A 86 5.42 -0.71 9.02
CA LYS A 86 5.50 -2.07 9.53
C LYS A 86 5.62 -3.09 8.39
N THR A 87 4.74 -3.01 7.40
CA THR A 87 4.80 -3.89 6.22
C THR A 87 6.11 -3.75 5.47
N MET A 88 6.62 -2.53 5.33
CA MET A 88 7.90 -2.26 4.70
C MET A 88 9.07 -2.89 5.46
N ALA A 89 9.11 -2.75 6.80
CA ALA A 89 10.12 -3.38 7.64
C ALA A 89 10.07 -4.92 7.52
N GLU A 90 8.88 -5.51 7.49
CA GLU A 90 8.69 -6.94 7.31
C GLU A 90 9.13 -7.40 5.91
N THR A 91 8.75 -6.67 4.85
CA THR A 91 9.10 -7.02 3.46
C THR A 91 10.60 -6.95 3.23
N PHE A 92 11.26 -5.89 3.66
CA PHE A 92 12.70 -5.72 3.43
C PHE A 92 13.55 -6.50 4.43
N GLY A 93 13.06 -6.71 5.64
CA GLY A 93 13.77 -7.48 6.67
C GLY A 93 13.82 -8.97 6.34
N THR A 94 12.83 -9.50 5.63
CA THR A 94 12.74 -10.93 5.29
C THR A 94 12.67 -11.09 3.77
N LEU A 95 13.81 -10.91 3.10
CA LEU A 95 13.89 -11.00 1.64
C LEU A 95 14.17 -12.41 1.18
N SER A 96 13.39 -12.84 0.21
CA SER A 96 13.64 -14.05 -0.57
C SER A 96 13.77 -13.72 -2.05
N ALA A 97 14.66 -14.42 -2.72
CA ALA A 97 14.89 -14.31 -4.15
C ALA A 97 14.30 -15.49 -4.92
N ASN A 98 13.89 -15.23 -6.14
CA ASN A 98 13.40 -16.27 -7.05
C ASN A 98 14.56 -17.11 -7.63
N ARG A 99 15.73 -16.48 -7.83
CA ARG A 99 16.90 -17.12 -8.40
C ARG A 99 18.19 -16.38 -8.01
N GLU A 100 19.26 -17.12 -7.77
CA GLU A 100 20.65 -16.62 -7.73
C GLU A 100 21.28 -16.77 -9.12
N LEU A 101 21.97 -15.75 -9.61
CA LEU A 101 22.71 -15.79 -10.86
C LEU A 101 24.14 -16.25 -10.58
N THR A 102 24.52 -17.37 -11.19
CA THR A 102 25.87 -17.98 -11.00
C THR A 102 26.82 -17.68 -12.13
N ASP A 103 26.27 -17.40 -13.32
CA ASP A 103 27.04 -17.08 -14.52
C ASP A 103 26.57 -15.70 -14.98
N GLY A 104 27.42 -14.71 -14.89
CA GLY A 104 26.92 -13.41 -15.09
C GLY A 104 27.84 -12.39 -15.72
N ASP A 105 27.19 -11.42 -16.27
CA ASP A 105 27.76 -10.17 -16.73
C ASP A 105 28.18 -9.30 -15.53
N THR A 106 28.51 -8.06 -15.77
CA THR A 106 28.96 -7.15 -14.71
C THR A 106 27.78 -6.55 -13.94
N LEU A 107 28.01 -5.97 -12.77
CA LEU A 107 26.99 -5.23 -12.02
C LEU A 107 26.32 -4.14 -12.87
N ALA A 108 27.07 -3.52 -13.79
CA ALA A 108 26.57 -2.50 -14.70
C ALA A 108 25.50 -3.05 -15.66
N ASP A 109 25.68 -4.28 -16.16
CA ASP A 109 24.72 -4.90 -17.09
C ASP A 109 23.36 -5.16 -16.42
N TYR A 110 23.36 -5.39 -15.11
CA TYR A 110 22.17 -5.57 -14.30
C TYR A 110 21.60 -4.26 -13.71
N GLY A 111 22.26 -3.12 -13.96
CA GLY A 111 21.91 -1.82 -13.38
C GLY A 111 22.19 -1.74 -11.88
N LEU A 112 23.10 -2.57 -11.35
CA LEU A 112 23.43 -2.64 -9.92
C LEU A 112 24.67 -1.81 -9.55
N GLU A 113 25.39 -1.28 -10.53
CA GLU A 113 26.44 -0.31 -10.30
C GLU A 113 25.83 1.07 -9.90
N GLU A 114 24.78 1.47 -10.64
CA GLU A 114 23.94 2.63 -10.33
C GLU A 114 22.49 2.14 -10.14
N PRO A 115 22.12 1.62 -8.96
CA PRO A 115 20.83 0.97 -8.74
C PRO A 115 19.68 1.98 -8.79
N GLN A 116 18.53 1.53 -9.32
CA GLN A 116 17.31 2.34 -9.37
C GLN A 116 16.77 2.61 -7.97
N TYR A 117 16.92 1.62 -7.07
CA TYR A 117 16.51 1.73 -5.68
C TYR A 117 17.64 1.26 -4.77
N THR A 118 17.84 1.98 -3.70
CA THR A 118 18.74 1.58 -2.62
C THR A 118 17.97 1.66 -1.32
N ILE A 119 18.02 0.59 -0.52
CA ILE A 119 17.39 0.51 0.78
C ILE A 119 18.49 0.23 1.80
N THR A 120 18.57 1.01 2.86
CA THR A 120 19.42 0.78 4.01
C THR A 120 18.56 0.50 5.21
N LEU A 121 18.76 -0.67 5.83
CA LEU A 121 18.07 -1.09 7.04
C LEU A 121 19.03 -1.05 8.21
N LYS A 122 18.53 -0.66 9.39
CA LYS A 122 19.20 -0.87 10.68
C LYS A 122 18.26 -1.56 11.65
N ASN A 123 18.79 -2.48 12.43
CA ASN A 123 18.05 -3.14 13.51
C ASN A 123 18.40 -2.56 14.90
N ALA A 124 17.75 -3.07 15.93
CA ALA A 124 17.97 -2.66 17.31
C ALA A 124 19.36 -3.01 17.82
N ASP A 125 20.01 -4.03 17.28
CA ASP A 125 21.37 -4.46 17.63
C ASP A 125 22.45 -3.60 16.95
N GLY A 126 22.05 -2.67 16.05
CA GLY A 126 22.94 -1.78 15.33
C GLY A 126 23.54 -2.41 14.07
N GLU A 127 23.06 -3.56 13.65
CA GLU A 127 23.42 -4.15 12.34
C GLU A 127 22.82 -3.32 11.23
N GLU A 128 23.58 -3.15 10.15
CA GLU A 128 23.16 -2.41 8.95
C GLU A 128 23.25 -3.31 7.73
N GLN A 129 22.22 -3.27 6.89
CA GLN A 129 22.19 -3.97 5.61
C GLN A 129 21.72 -3.05 4.50
N ASN A 130 22.39 -3.17 3.35
CA ASN A 130 22.06 -2.43 2.14
C ASN A 130 21.49 -3.39 1.10
N ILE A 131 20.38 -3.01 0.49
CA ILE A 131 19.70 -3.73 -0.58
C ILE A 131 19.72 -2.82 -1.80
N TYR A 132 20.15 -3.36 -2.93
CA TYR A 132 20.26 -2.62 -4.19
C TYR A 132 19.39 -3.31 -5.24
N ILE A 133 18.53 -2.56 -5.91
CA ILE A 133 17.66 -3.05 -6.97
C ILE A 133 17.99 -2.30 -8.27
N GLY A 134 18.30 -3.08 -9.28
CA GLY A 134 18.71 -2.62 -10.60
C GLY A 134 17.60 -2.70 -11.64
N ASN A 135 17.97 -3.18 -12.83
CA ASN A 135 17.09 -3.26 -14.00
C ASN A 135 16.00 -4.34 -13.84
N ALA A 136 14.91 -4.18 -14.59
CA ALA A 136 13.92 -5.23 -14.73
C ALA A 136 14.47 -6.45 -15.47
N ALA A 137 14.08 -7.64 -15.03
CA ALA A 137 14.43 -8.95 -15.57
C ALA A 137 13.16 -9.74 -15.96
N GLY A 138 12.46 -9.30 -16.98
CA GLY A 138 11.14 -9.81 -17.33
C GLY A 138 10.07 -9.29 -16.36
N GLU A 139 9.46 -10.16 -15.57
CA GLU A 139 8.51 -9.80 -14.51
C GLU A 139 9.20 -9.55 -13.17
N ASP A 140 10.48 -9.91 -13.05
CA ASP A 140 11.32 -9.75 -11.87
C ASP A 140 12.23 -8.52 -11.99
N TYR A 141 13.03 -8.28 -10.96
CA TYR A 141 14.11 -7.28 -10.93
C TYR A 141 15.41 -7.89 -10.45
N TYR A 142 16.53 -7.40 -10.98
CA TYR A 142 17.84 -7.74 -10.44
C TYR A 142 18.06 -7.08 -9.08
N MET A 143 18.62 -7.83 -8.16
CA MET A 143 18.89 -7.38 -6.79
C MET A 143 20.24 -7.92 -6.32
N THR A 144 20.88 -7.14 -5.44
CA THR A 144 22.02 -7.57 -4.64
C THR A 144 21.94 -6.99 -3.24
N VAL A 145 22.62 -7.63 -2.28
CA VAL A 145 22.61 -7.24 -0.86
C VAL A 145 24.04 -7.13 -0.34
N GLY A 146 24.26 -6.20 0.56
CA GLY A 146 25.54 -6.03 1.28
C GLY A 146 26.70 -5.68 0.37
N ASP A 147 27.66 -6.57 0.25
CA ASP A 147 28.91 -6.40 -0.49
C ASP A 147 28.79 -6.54 -2.02
N LYS A 148 27.59 -6.82 -2.52
CA LYS A 148 27.29 -7.02 -3.94
C LYS A 148 27.96 -8.25 -4.58
N GLU A 149 28.35 -9.24 -3.79
CA GLU A 149 29.02 -10.45 -4.32
C GLU A 149 28.06 -11.37 -5.08
N LYS A 150 26.78 -11.40 -4.67
CA LYS A 150 25.75 -12.27 -5.24
C LYS A 150 24.66 -11.44 -5.87
N ILE A 151 24.24 -11.86 -7.05
CA ILE A 151 23.15 -11.24 -7.80
C ILE A 151 21.97 -12.18 -7.81
N TYR A 152 20.79 -11.61 -7.56
CA TYR A 152 19.53 -12.33 -7.48
C TYR A 152 18.50 -11.74 -8.43
N THR A 153 17.42 -12.47 -8.66
CA THR A 153 16.17 -11.92 -9.16
C THR A 153 15.10 -11.96 -8.07
N VAL A 154 14.34 -10.87 -7.93
CA VAL A 154 13.26 -10.73 -6.95
C VAL A 154 11.97 -10.36 -7.65
N ASP A 155 10.86 -10.75 -7.05
CA ASP A 155 9.52 -10.43 -7.53
C ASP A 155 9.26 -8.91 -7.50
N TYR A 156 8.44 -8.45 -8.45
CA TYR A 156 8.02 -7.06 -8.55
C TYR A 156 7.38 -6.51 -7.26
N SER A 157 6.78 -7.36 -6.44
CA SER A 157 6.16 -6.92 -5.17
C SER A 157 7.15 -6.25 -4.22
N VAL A 158 8.42 -6.65 -4.23
CA VAL A 158 9.50 -6.01 -3.47
C VAL A 158 9.71 -4.56 -3.93
N VAL A 159 9.72 -4.35 -5.26
CA VAL A 159 9.87 -3.02 -5.86
C VAL A 159 8.63 -2.16 -5.62
N ASN A 160 7.45 -2.77 -5.74
CA ASN A 160 6.19 -2.08 -5.52
C ASN A 160 6.04 -1.59 -4.07
N ALA A 161 6.68 -2.25 -3.10
CA ALA A 161 6.71 -1.79 -1.71
C ALA A 161 7.46 -0.47 -1.51
N MET A 162 8.20 0.01 -2.52
CA MET A 162 8.92 1.28 -2.52
C MET A 162 8.32 2.34 -3.46
N ASN A 163 7.27 1.99 -4.17
CA ASN A 163 6.65 2.87 -5.16
C ASN A 163 5.62 3.81 -4.49
N PHE A 164 6.09 4.61 -3.54
CA PHE A 164 5.28 5.62 -2.88
C PHE A 164 6.15 6.85 -2.52
N ASP A 165 5.49 7.97 -2.39
CA ASP A 165 6.02 9.22 -1.87
C ASP A 165 5.59 9.42 -0.40
N LEU A 166 6.09 10.45 0.24
CA LEU A 166 5.78 10.74 1.64
C LEU A 166 4.28 11.03 1.83
N ASP A 167 3.64 11.71 0.87
CA ASP A 167 2.22 12.07 0.95
C ASP A 167 1.33 10.84 0.92
N SER A 168 1.68 9.81 0.15
CA SER A 168 0.96 8.54 0.11
C SER A 168 1.07 7.74 1.41
N MET A 169 2.07 8.04 2.23
CA MET A 169 2.25 7.45 3.57
C MET A 169 1.53 8.20 4.68
N LEU A 170 0.80 9.25 4.35
CA LEU A 170 0.04 10.02 5.32
C LEU A 170 -1.04 9.15 5.98
N GLN A 171 -1.08 9.16 7.30
CA GLN A 171 -2.19 8.61 8.08
C GLN A 171 -3.39 9.51 7.92
N LYS A 172 -4.27 9.19 6.99
CA LYS A 172 -5.50 9.96 6.75
C LYS A 172 -6.45 9.80 7.93
N GLU A 173 -7.01 10.90 8.39
CA GLU A 173 -8.10 10.86 9.34
C GLU A 173 -9.33 10.20 8.71
N THR A 174 -10.01 9.39 9.49
CA THR A 174 -11.30 8.83 9.07
C THR A 174 -12.42 9.71 9.55
N PHE A 175 -13.33 10.05 8.65
CA PHE A 175 -14.57 10.68 9.07
C PHE A 175 -15.35 9.75 9.99
N PRO A 176 -16.00 10.28 11.04
CA PRO A 176 -16.94 9.50 11.82
C PRO A 176 -17.98 8.86 10.89
N SER A 177 -18.43 7.67 11.21
CA SER A 177 -19.55 7.06 10.50
C SER A 177 -20.82 7.83 10.80
N ILE A 178 -21.20 8.74 9.90
CA ILE A 178 -22.38 9.59 10.02
C ILE A 178 -23.43 9.05 9.05
N GLY A 179 -24.63 8.83 9.57
CA GLY A 179 -25.79 8.42 8.78
C GLY A 179 -27.07 8.97 9.38
N SER A 180 -28.17 8.91 8.64
CA SER A 180 -29.47 9.42 9.10
C SER A 180 -29.97 8.79 10.40
N ASP A 181 -29.48 7.60 10.72
CA ASP A 181 -29.86 6.79 11.90
C ASP A 181 -29.09 7.20 13.17
N ASN A 182 -27.97 7.90 13.05
CA ASN A 182 -27.15 8.30 14.20
C ASN A 182 -27.01 9.83 14.38
N ILE A 183 -27.61 10.61 13.51
CA ILE A 183 -27.70 12.07 13.65
C ILE A 183 -28.89 12.40 14.52
N LYS A 184 -28.66 13.18 15.58
CA LYS A 184 -29.74 13.74 16.44
C LYS A 184 -30.06 15.19 16.11
N LYS A 185 -29.04 15.97 15.83
CA LYS A 185 -29.20 17.40 15.56
C LYS A 185 -28.12 17.86 14.57
N VAL A 186 -28.52 18.73 13.64
CA VAL A 186 -27.63 19.40 12.71
C VAL A 186 -27.85 20.88 12.77
N THR A 187 -26.77 21.65 12.88
CA THR A 187 -26.79 23.11 12.79
C THR A 187 -26.00 23.54 11.56
N ILE A 188 -26.65 24.22 10.64
CA ILE A 188 -26.05 24.76 9.42
C ILE A 188 -25.99 26.27 9.50
N THR A 189 -24.79 26.84 9.42
CA THR A 189 -24.61 28.29 9.32
C THR A 189 -24.16 28.66 7.93
N LYS A 190 -24.92 29.46 7.21
CA LYS A 190 -24.61 29.92 5.84
C LYS A 190 -24.82 31.44 5.79
N ALA A 191 -23.79 32.18 5.40
CA ALA A 191 -23.80 33.64 5.26
C ALA A 191 -24.30 34.38 6.54
N GLY A 192 -24.04 33.82 7.72
CA GLY A 192 -24.46 34.38 9.00
C GLY A 192 -25.87 33.96 9.48
N GLU A 193 -26.63 33.29 8.64
CA GLU A 193 -27.91 32.68 9.02
C GLU A 193 -27.69 31.25 9.51
N THR A 194 -28.32 30.88 10.62
CA THR A 194 -28.19 29.56 11.23
C THR A 194 -29.54 28.85 11.19
N THR A 195 -29.56 27.65 10.64
CA THR A 195 -30.72 26.76 10.62
C THR A 195 -30.40 25.50 11.43
N GLU A 196 -31.31 25.09 12.27
CA GLU A 196 -31.22 23.89 13.08
C GLU A 196 -32.21 22.82 12.57
N TYR A 197 -31.75 21.61 12.47
CA TYR A 197 -32.55 20.42 12.16
C TYR A 197 -32.47 19.46 13.35
N ASP A 198 -33.58 18.90 13.76
CA ASP A 198 -33.68 18.00 14.90
C ASP A 198 -34.35 16.70 14.46
N ALA A 199 -33.70 15.54 14.70
CA ALA A 199 -34.21 14.24 14.32
C ALA A 199 -35.48 13.85 15.10
N ASP A 200 -35.71 14.43 16.27
CA ASP A 200 -36.95 14.21 17.06
C ASP A 200 -38.14 14.97 16.49
N ASN A 201 -37.92 15.89 15.56
CA ASN A 201 -38.99 16.63 14.86
C ASN A 201 -39.37 15.87 13.57
N SER A 202 -40.55 15.28 13.55
CA SER A 202 -41.09 14.53 12.41
C SER A 202 -41.17 15.32 11.11
N ASP A 203 -41.36 16.64 11.17
CA ASP A 203 -41.46 17.51 9.99
C ASP A 203 -40.07 17.73 9.31
N GLN A 204 -38.98 17.41 10.02
CA GLN A 204 -37.59 17.55 9.55
C GLN A 204 -36.93 16.21 9.25
N SER A 205 -37.68 15.12 9.29
CA SER A 205 -37.16 13.75 9.07
C SER A 205 -36.49 13.57 7.70
N ASP A 206 -37.10 14.13 6.65
CA ASP A 206 -36.58 14.04 5.28
C ASP A 206 -35.29 14.87 5.14
N ASP A 207 -35.21 16.03 5.76
CA ASP A 207 -34.02 16.88 5.80
C ASP A 207 -32.85 16.17 6.51
N ILE A 208 -33.10 15.58 7.68
CA ILE A 208 -32.10 14.80 8.43
C ILE A 208 -31.60 13.62 7.62
N THR A 209 -32.51 12.92 6.93
CA THR A 209 -32.15 11.80 6.06
C THR A 209 -31.27 12.23 4.88
N ALA A 210 -31.62 13.34 4.25
CA ALA A 210 -30.82 13.90 3.14
C ALA A 210 -29.45 14.39 3.60
N ILE A 211 -29.37 15.09 4.74
CA ILE A 211 -28.12 15.56 5.33
C ILE A 211 -27.25 14.37 5.75
N GLY A 212 -27.81 13.36 6.42
CA GLY A 212 -27.12 12.15 6.83
C GLY A 212 -26.57 11.37 5.65
N GLY A 213 -27.34 11.24 4.57
CA GLY A 213 -26.87 10.60 3.33
C GLY A 213 -25.73 11.36 2.67
N GLY A 214 -25.78 12.70 2.65
CA GLY A 214 -24.71 13.55 2.14
C GLY A 214 -23.43 13.46 2.95
N LEU A 215 -23.55 13.49 4.29
CA LEU A 215 -22.39 13.38 5.18
C LEU A 215 -21.80 11.95 5.18
N GLY A 216 -22.66 10.93 5.12
CA GLY A 216 -22.20 9.54 5.05
C GLY A 216 -21.47 9.18 3.75
N ALA A 217 -21.70 9.96 2.68
CA ALA A 217 -20.98 9.84 1.42
C ALA A 217 -19.67 10.65 1.38
N ALA A 218 -19.38 11.46 2.41
CA ALA A 218 -18.16 12.24 2.48
C ALA A 218 -16.94 11.34 2.64
N TYR A 219 -15.88 11.67 1.94
CA TYR A 219 -14.60 10.99 2.03
C TYR A 219 -13.46 11.99 2.11
N PHE A 220 -12.38 11.55 2.68
CA PHE A 220 -11.17 12.35 2.80
C PHE A 220 -10.46 12.40 1.45
N VAL A 221 -10.22 13.59 0.95
CA VAL A 221 -9.56 13.77 -0.37
C VAL A 221 -8.07 13.98 -0.17
N ASP A 222 -7.69 14.89 0.74
CA ASP A 222 -6.31 15.28 0.96
C ASP A 222 -6.11 15.81 2.37
N CYS A 223 -4.87 15.78 2.86
CA CYS A 223 -4.45 16.45 4.08
C CYS A 223 -3.32 17.41 3.74
N VAL A 224 -3.50 18.65 4.14
CA VAL A 224 -2.50 19.70 3.94
C VAL A 224 -1.90 20.02 5.30
N ASP A 225 -0.63 19.69 5.47
CA ASP A 225 0.12 20.07 6.67
C ASP A 225 0.32 21.59 6.75
N SER A 226 0.88 22.08 7.83
CA SER A 226 1.12 23.52 8.02
C SER A 226 2.06 24.11 6.97
N VAL A 227 2.96 23.31 6.40
CA VAL A 227 3.94 23.74 5.37
C VAL A 227 3.27 23.77 4.00
N SER A 228 2.52 22.73 3.66
CA SER A 228 1.72 22.67 2.43
C SER A 228 0.63 23.73 2.40
N TYR A 229 0.02 24.03 3.55
CA TYR A 229 -1.00 25.06 3.66
C TYR A 229 -0.46 26.47 3.38
N THR A 230 0.76 26.78 3.80
CA THR A 230 1.41 28.05 3.45
C THR A 230 1.72 28.15 1.96
N HIS A 231 2.02 27.04 1.30
CA HIS A 231 2.26 26.99 -0.13
C HIS A 231 0.98 27.18 -0.96
N LEU A 232 -0.11 26.54 -0.56
CA LEU A 232 -1.42 26.70 -1.21
C LEU A 232 -1.96 28.12 -1.04
N ARG A 233 -1.82 28.74 0.11
CA ARG A 233 -2.20 30.16 0.31
C ARG A 233 -1.39 31.10 -0.59
N ALA A 234 -0.13 30.81 -0.83
CA ALA A 234 0.70 31.61 -1.74
C ALA A 234 0.25 31.49 -3.20
N HIS A 235 -0.37 30.37 -3.60
CA HIS A 235 -0.96 30.18 -4.92
C HIS A 235 -2.34 30.83 -5.08
N GLU A 236 -3.18 30.78 -4.06
CA GLU A 236 -4.52 31.42 -4.08
C GLU A 236 -4.46 32.95 -4.12
N THR A 237 -3.45 33.53 -3.50
CA THR A 237 -3.24 35.00 -3.52
C THR A 237 -2.66 35.52 -4.83
N ARG A 238 -2.36 34.66 -5.81
CA ARG A 238 -1.79 35.05 -7.11
C ARG A 238 -2.82 35.12 -8.24
N HIS A 239 -4.09 34.86 -7.96
CA HIS A 239 -5.17 34.86 -8.95
C HIS A 239 -6.23 35.95 -8.74
N ASP A 240 -5.92 36.96 -7.95
CA ASP A 240 -6.74 38.18 -7.86
C ASP A 240 -6.07 39.35 -8.63
#